data_9057cdfb50e8df192d8373c1c4bd6a36
#
_entry.id   9057cdfb50e8df192d8373c1c4bd6a36
#
_cell.length_a   1.000
_cell.length_b   1.000
_cell.length_c   1.000
_cell.angle_alpha   90.00
_cell.angle_beta   90.00
_cell.angle_gamma   90.00
#
_symmetry.space_group_name_H-M   'P 1'
#
loop_
_entity.id
_entity.type
_entity.pdbx_description
1 polymer ?
#
loop_
_entity_poly.entity_id
_entity_poly.type
_entity_poly.pdbx_seq_one_letter_code
_entity_poly.pdbx_strand_id
1 'polypeptide(L)'
;MNKDELIDAIVQIEWPMFAGVNNEGGKAACQMDLATFRIMRISQYSAWGEELLESCLADLRAAQNQGRNLMTEKYARMMKPTFPDEYPAIEKSLPPLDPAAARQIEDIVACHVQWKTALDQKYPHLGDRSRPVRTQEDRTGLPSVETYTRAELQTCSPRTISLYHSATMKRAERGENEAEENLLNQVRQYGFA
;
A
#
# COMPACT_ATOMS: atom_id res chain seq x y z
N MET A 1 -21.82 6.92 3.15
CA MET A 1 -21.19 5.90 4.01
C MET A 1 -20.37 6.64 5.03
N ASN A 2 -20.37 6.20 6.29
CA ASN A 2 -19.41 6.70 7.28
C ASN A 2 -18.03 6.04 7.07
N LYS A 3 -17.02 6.50 7.81
CA LYS A 3 -15.63 6.04 7.65
C LYS A 3 -15.47 4.53 7.81
N ASP A 4 -16.11 3.94 8.81
CA ASP A 4 -16.00 2.51 9.09
C ASP A 4 -16.66 1.66 8.01
N GLU A 5 -17.81 2.10 7.50
CA GLU A 5 -18.48 1.47 6.36
C GLU A 5 -17.65 1.53 5.06
N LEU A 6 -16.93 2.65 4.84
CA LEU A 6 -16.00 2.78 3.70
C LEU A 6 -14.84 1.80 3.81
N ILE A 7 -14.21 1.74 4.98
CA ILE A 7 -13.10 0.82 5.25
C ILE A 7 -13.53 -0.63 5.07
N ASP A 8 -14.66 -1.03 5.64
CA ASP A 8 -15.17 -2.38 5.48
C ASP A 8 -15.48 -2.72 4.02
N ALA A 9 -16.08 -1.81 3.26
CA ALA A 9 -16.36 -2.01 1.84
C ALA A 9 -15.06 -2.18 1.02
N ILE A 10 -14.03 -1.38 1.30
CA ILE A 10 -12.71 -1.49 0.66
C ILE A 10 -12.10 -2.88 0.95
N VAL A 11 -12.04 -3.27 2.23
CA VAL A 11 -11.43 -4.53 2.65
C VAL A 11 -12.16 -5.74 2.07
N GLN A 12 -13.50 -5.68 1.95
CA GLN A 12 -14.30 -6.73 1.32
C GLN A 12 -13.95 -6.93 -0.17
N ILE A 13 -13.61 -5.86 -0.88
CA ILE A 13 -13.19 -5.95 -2.29
C ILE A 13 -11.73 -6.39 -2.42
N GLU A 14 -10.85 -5.87 -1.56
CA GLU A 14 -9.41 -6.17 -1.62
C GLU A 14 -9.08 -7.61 -1.25
N TRP A 15 -9.81 -8.20 -0.30
CA TRP A 15 -9.50 -9.57 0.14
C TRP A 15 -9.54 -10.60 -0.98
N PRO A 16 -10.62 -10.74 -1.78
CA PRO A 16 -10.62 -11.68 -2.90
C PRO A 16 -9.57 -11.34 -3.96
N MET A 17 -9.25 -10.05 -4.18
CA MET A 17 -8.17 -9.65 -5.06
C MET A 17 -6.82 -10.16 -4.55
N PHE A 18 -6.54 -10.01 -3.25
CA PHE A 18 -5.32 -10.47 -2.62
C PHE A 18 -5.21 -11.99 -2.58
N ALA A 19 -6.27 -12.68 -2.14
CA ALA A 19 -6.33 -14.13 -2.10
C ALA A 19 -6.23 -14.79 -3.49
N GLY A 20 -6.55 -14.03 -4.54
CA GLY A 20 -6.50 -14.44 -5.94
C GLY A 20 -5.18 -14.15 -6.65
N VAL A 21 -4.20 -13.51 -6.00
CA VAL A 21 -2.87 -13.29 -6.60
C VAL A 21 -2.16 -14.63 -6.80
N ASN A 22 -1.68 -14.86 -8.03
CA ASN A 22 -0.91 -16.06 -8.36
C ASN A 22 0.58 -15.82 -8.05
N ASN A 23 1.19 -16.74 -7.33
CA ASN A 23 2.62 -16.77 -7.06
C ASN A 23 3.23 -18.05 -7.66
N GLU A 24 4.46 -18.00 -8.13
CA GLU A 24 5.14 -19.17 -8.72
C GLU A 24 5.25 -20.35 -7.73
N GLY A 25 5.39 -20.08 -6.43
CA GLY A 25 5.45 -21.08 -5.36
C GLY A 25 4.08 -21.53 -4.82
N GLY A 26 2.96 -21.13 -5.45
CA GLY A 26 1.61 -21.35 -4.94
C GLY A 26 1.19 -20.26 -3.94
N LYS A 27 0.06 -20.47 -3.24
CA LYS A 27 -0.48 -19.47 -2.30
C LYS A 27 0.44 -19.26 -1.11
N ALA A 28 0.80 -18.00 -0.84
CA ALA A 28 1.50 -17.63 0.37
C ALA A 28 0.57 -17.76 1.61
N ALA A 29 1.14 -18.06 2.78
CA ALA A 29 0.38 -18.23 4.02
C ALA A 29 -0.52 -17.01 4.34
N CYS A 30 -0.05 -15.80 4.07
CA CYS A 30 -0.81 -14.56 4.28
C CYS A 30 -2.07 -14.46 3.41
N GLN A 31 -2.11 -15.13 2.26
CA GLN A 31 -3.30 -15.17 1.39
C GLN A 31 -4.41 -16.09 1.93
N MET A 32 -4.16 -16.79 3.03
CA MET A 32 -5.13 -17.63 3.73
C MET A 32 -5.51 -17.06 5.10
N ASP A 33 -4.93 -15.93 5.50
CA ASP A 33 -5.13 -15.30 6.80
C ASP A 33 -5.92 -13.98 6.65
N LEU A 34 -7.25 -14.11 6.54
CA LEU A 34 -8.16 -12.97 6.47
C LEU A 34 -8.08 -12.09 7.73
N ALA A 35 -7.86 -12.69 8.91
CA ALA A 35 -7.87 -11.95 10.15
C ALA A 35 -6.69 -10.94 10.18
N THR A 36 -5.48 -11.41 9.90
CA THR A 36 -4.30 -10.53 9.79
C THR A 36 -4.45 -9.52 8.66
N PHE A 37 -4.96 -9.95 7.49
CA PHE A 37 -5.20 -9.02 6.38
C PHE A 37 -6.13 -7.87 6.79
N ARG A 38 -7.27 -8.17 7.44
CA ARG A 38 -8.20 -7.15 7.94
C ARG A 38 -7.53 -6.20 8.92
N ILE A 39 -6.80 -6.70 9.91
CA ILE A 39 -6.08 -5.85 10.88
C ILE A 39 -5.14 -4.89 10.16
N MET A 40 -4.33 -5.38 9.24
CA MET A 40 -3.37 -4.56 8.50
C MET A 40 -4.06 -3.47 7.65
N ARG A 41 -5.12 -3.83 6.92
CA ARG A 41 -5.81 -2.88 6.04
C ARG A 41 -6.66 -1.87 6.81
N ILE A 42 -7.42 -2.32 7.82
CA ILE A 42 -8.19 -1.41 8.70
C ILE A 42 -7.24 -0.42 9.38
N SER A 43 -6.10 -0.87 9.89
CA SER A 43 -5.12 0.00 10.55
C SER A 43 -4.57 1.09 9.61
N GLN A 44 -4.27 0.73 8.36
CA GLN A 44 -3.82 1.67 7.34
C GLN A 44 -4.91 2.69 7.00
N TYR A 45 -6.11 2.22 6.67
CA TYR A 45 -7.21 3.07 6.24
C TYR A 45 -7.78 3.94 7.36
N SER A 46 -7.61 3.54 8.62
CA SER A 46 -7.99 4.37 9.78
C SER A 46 -7.23 5.68 9.85
N ALA A 47 -6.03 5.77 9.26
CA ALA A 47 -5.27 7.01 9.15
C ALA A 47 -5.78 7.94 8.03
N TRP A 48 -6.64 7.45 7.11
CA TRP A 48 -7.09 8.21 5.94
C TRP A 48 -8.40 8.98 6.21
N GLY A 49 -8.59 10.08 5.49
CA GLY A 49 -9.86 10.84 5.50
C GLY A 49 -10.93 10.20 4.61
N GLU A 50 -12.20 10.52 4.88
CA GLU A 50 -13.34 9.93 4.17
C GLU A 50 -13.29 10.15 2.65
N GLU A 51 -12.94 11.35 2.17
CA GLU A 51 -12.87 11.65 0.74
C GLU A 51 -11.83 10.78 0.02
N LEU A 52 -10.68 10.52 0.66
CA LEU A 52 -9.66 9.63 0.12
C LEU A 52 -10.15 8.17 0.10
N LEU A 53 -10.85 7.73 1.15
CA LEU A 53 -11.46 6.39 1.21
C LEU A 53 -12.53 6.20 0.15
N GLU A 54 -13.39 7.21 -0.08
CA GLU A 54 -14.39 7.19 -1.16
C GLU A 54 -13.75 7.05 -2.54
N SER A 55 -12.67 7.78 -2.77
CA SER A 55 -11.93 7.71 -4.04
C SER A 55 -11.26 6.34 -4.22
N CYS A 56 -10.66 5.79 -3.17
CA CYS A 56 -10.07 4.44 -3.17
C CYS A 56 -11.13 3.36 -3.45
N LEU A 57 -12.30 3.45 -2.80
CA LEU A 57 -13.42 2.53 -3.03
C LEU A 57 -13.93 2.62 -4.48
N ALA A 58 -13.97 3.81 -5.06
CA ALA A 58 -14.36 4.01 -6.46
C ALA A 58 -13.35 3.35 -7.42
N ASP A 59 -12.04 3.46 -7.15
CA ASP A 59 -10.99 2.80 -7.94
C ASP A 59 -11.13 1.28 -7.90
N LEU A 60 -11.34 0.71 -6.72
CA LEU A 60 -11.54 -0.74 -6.54
C LEU A 60 -12.79 -1.25 -7.29
N ARG A 61 -13.89 -0.54 -7.21
CA ARG A 61 -15.13 -0.88 -7.93
C ARG A 61 -14.95 -0.78 -9.44
N ALA A 62 -14.26 0.26 -9.92
CA ALA A 62 -13.95 0.42 -11.34
C ALA A 62 -13.05 -0.74 -11.84
N ALA A 63 -12.06 -1.14 -11.06
CA ALA A 63 -11.22 -2.28 -11.39
C ALA A 63 -12.02 -3.59 -11.45
N GLN A 64 -12.90 -3.85 -10.48
CA GLN A 64 -13.79 -5.03 -10.50
C GLN A 64 -14.66 -5.05 -11.76
N ASN A 65 -15.29 -3.94 -12.12
CA ASN A 65 -16.14 -3.84 -13.30
C ASN A 65 -15.38 -4.07 -14.62
N GLN A 66 -14.07 -3.82 -14.62
CA GLN A 66 -13.16 -4.05 -15.74
C GLN A 66 -12.49 -5.44 -15.72
N GLY A 67 -12.80 -6.27 -14.73
CA GLY A 67 -12.15 -7.57 -14.55
C GLY A 67 -10.66 -7.47 -14.14
N ARG A 68 -10.22 -6.31 -13.62
CA ARG A 68 -8.85 -6.07 -13.17
C ARG A 68 -8.70 -6.43 -11.69
N ASN A 69 -7.50 -6.87 -11.34
CA ASN A 69 -7.11 -7.16 -9.95
C ASN A 69 -5.95 -6.22 -9.56
N LEU A 70 -6.26 -5.18 -8.76
CA LEU A 70 -5.28 -4.18 -8.36
C LEU A 70 -4.17 -4.77 -7.48
N MET A 71 -4.43 -5.84 -6.73
CA MET A 71 -3.39 -6.53 -5.96
C MET A 71 -2.41 -7.25 -6.89
N THR A 72 -2.89 -7.92 -7.95
CA THR A 72 -2.01 -8.52 -8.97
C THR A 72 -1.17 -7.45 -9.67
N GLU A 73 -1.77 -6.32 -10.05
CA GLU A 73 -1.04 -5.21 -10.67
C GLU A 73 0.03 -4.62 -9.75
N LYS A 74 -0.28 -4.43 -8.46
CA LYS A 74 0.66 -3.97 -7.44
C LYS A 74 1.86 -4.92 -7.33
N TYR A 75 1.63 -6.24 -7.19
CA TYR A 75 2.72 -7.21 -7.10
C TYR A 75 3.54 -7.28 -8.39
N ALA A 76 2.90 -7.20 -9.55
CA ALA A 76 3.59 -7.10 -10.83
C ALA A 76 4.52 -5.88 -10.89
N ARG A 77 4.06 -4.71 -10.43
CA ARG A 77 4.90 -3.49 -10.39
C ARG A 77 6.07 -3.61 -9.41
N MET A 78 5.91 -4.33 -8.30
CA MET A 78 7.03 -4.62 -7.37
C MET A 78 8.13 -5.48 -8.01
N MET A 79 7.85 -6.19 -9.09
CA MET A 79 8.87 -6.97 -9.80
C MET A 79 9.91 -6.11 -10.51
N LYS A 80 9.64 -4.82 -10.74
CA LYS A 80 10.59 -3.94 -11.42
C LYS A 80 12.00 -3.94 -10.78
N PRO A 81 12.16 -3.74 -9.45
CA PRO A 81 13.46 -3.86 -8.80
C PRO A 81 13.86 -5.28 -8.42
N THR A 82 12.91 -6.20 -8.21
CA THR A 82 13.19 -7.54 -7.66
C THR A 82 13.44 -8.60 -8.74
N PHE A 83 12.88 -8.40 -9.96
CA PHE A 83 12.99 -9.27 -11.13
C PHE A 83 13.15 -8.43 -12.40
N PRO A 84 14.25 -7.67 -12.54
CA PRO A 84 14.41 -6.67 -13.61
C PRO A 84 14.46 -7.29 -15.02
N ASP A 85 14.92 -8.52 -15.16
CA ASP A 85 15.01 -9.22 -16.47
C ASP A 85 13.64 -9.66 -16.99
N GLU A 86 12.70 -9.98 -16.09
CA GLU A 86 11.35 -10.46 -16.42
C GLU A 86 10.33 -9.31 -16.53
N TYR A 87 10.58 -8.22 -15.82
CA TYR A 87 9.66 -7.10 -15.72
C TYR A 87 9.26 -6.47 -17.08
N PRO A 88 10.14 -6.31 -18.09
CA PRO A 88 9.77 -5.71 -19.37
C PRO A 88 8.64 -6.44 -20.11
N ALA A 89 8.48 -7.75 -19.90
CA ALA A 89 7.38 -8.52 -20.46
C ALA A 89 6.05 -8.23 -19.72
N ILE A 90 6.13 -8.08 -18.41
CA ILE A 90 4.99 -7.83 -17.54
C ILE A 90 4.51 -6.38 -17.67
N GLU A 91 5.43 -5.41 -17.76
CA GLU A 91 5.13 -3.98 -17.85
C GLU A 91 4.16 -3.64 -19.00
N LYS A 92 4.28 -4.34 -20.13
CA LYS A 92 3.40 -4.15 -21.29
C LYS A 92 1.93 -4.46 -21.03
N SER A 93 1.64 -5.27 -20.01
CA SER A 93 0.26 -5.63 -19.61
C SER A 93 -0.31 -4.70 -18.53
N LEU A 94 0.53 -3.84 -17.94
CA LEU A 94 0.11 -2.93 -16.87
C LEU A 94 -0.45 -1.62 -17.46
N PRO A 95 -1.46 -1.02 -16.83
CA PRO A 95 -1.94 0.30 -17.22
C PRO A 95 -0.80 1.34 -17.18
N PRO A 96 -0.73 2.24 -18.18
CA PRO A 96 0.26 3.31 -18.17
C PRO A 96 0.00 4.28 -17.01
N LEU A 97 1.08 4.85 -16.48
CA LEU A 97 1.02 5.84 -15.40
C LEU A 97 0.99 7.25 -15.98
N ASP A 98 0.07 8.07 -15.49
CA ASP A 98 0.05 9.50 -15.78
C ASP A 98 1.33 10.19 -15.26
N PRO A 99 2.05 11.02 -16.08
CA PRO A 99 3.29 11.65 -15.65
C PRO A 99 3.13 12.63 -14.47
N ALA A 100 1.96 13.28 -14.32
CA ALA A 100 1.70 14.16 -13.18
C ALA A 100 1.49 13.32 -11.90
N ALA A 101 0.74 12.23 -12.02
CA ALA A 101 0.56 11.27 -10.94
C ALA A 101 1.91 10.64 -10.51
N ALA A 102 2.80 10.35 -11.46
CA ALA A 102 4.13 9.81 -11.14
C ALA A 102 4.93 10.72 -10.19
N ARG A 103 4.92 12.04 -10.42
CA ARG A 103 5.60 12.99 -9.53
C ARG A 103 4.99 13.01 -8.12
N GLN A 104 3.66 13.06 -8.03
CA GLN A 104 2.96 13.02 -6.75
C GLN A 104 3.22 11.72 -5.98
N ILE A 105 3.32 10.59 -6.67
CA ILE A 105 3.70 9.31 -6.05
C ILE A 105 5.09 9.40 -5.42
N GLU A 106 6.09 9.95 -6.12
CA GLU A 106 7.45 10.05 -5.57
C GLU A 106 7.50 10.97 -4.34
N ASP A 107 6.73 12.06 -4.30
CA ASP A 107 6.61 12.93 -3.12
C ASP A 107 6.02 12.16 -1.92
N ILE A 108 4.95 11.39 -2.13
CA ILE A 108 4.34 10.54 -1.09
C ILE A 108 5.36 9.49 -0.61
N VAL A 109 6.01 8.80 -1.54
CA VAL A 109 7.01 7.75 -1.23
C VAL A 109 8.16 8.32 -0.40
N ALA A 110 8.66 9.53 -0.75
CA ALA A 110 9.70 10.19 0.03
C ALA A 110 9.28 10.44 1.48
N CYS A 111 8.04 10.88 1.73
CA CYS A 111 7.51 11.03 3.09
C CYS A 111 7.42 9.69 3.83
N HIS A 112 6.91 8.64 3.19
CA HIS A 112 6.81 7.31 3.79
C HIS A 112 8.17 6.73 4.17
N VAL A 113 9.19 6.94 3.33
CA VAL A 113 10.57 6.55 3.62
C VAL A 113 11.11 7.29 4.85
N GLN A 114 10.87 8.61 4.94
CA GLN A 114 11.28 9.40 6.11
C GLN A 114 10.54 8.94 7.37
N TRP A 115 9.23 8.75 7.31
CA TRP A 115 8.42 8.28 8.43
C TRP A 115 8.83 6.90 8.92
N LYS A 116 9.08 5.97 8.00
CA LYS A 116 9.56 4.63 8.36
C LYS A 116 10.94 4.68 8.99
N THR A 117 11.86 5.48 8.45
CA THR A 117 13.20 5.68 9.02
C THR A 117 13.12 6.21 10.45
N ALA A 118 12.28 7.23 10.69
CA ALA A 118 12.07 7.79 12.04
C ALA A 118 11.42 6.77 12.99
N LEU A 119 10.47 5.97 12.48
CA LEU A 119 9.81 4.92 13.25
C LEU A 119 10.81 3.83 13.70
N ASP A 120 11.70 3.40 12.81
CA ASP A 120 12.71 2.38 13.12
C ASP A 120 13.75 2.88 14.15
N GLN A 121 14.09 4.17 14.07
CA GLN A 121 14.94 4.80 15.09
C GLN A 121 14.25 4.86 16.47
N LYS A 122 12.94 5.13 16.47
CA LYS A 122 12.14 5.21 17.71
C LYS A 122 11.89 3.82 18.33
N TYR A 123 11.71 2.81 17.49
CA TYR A 123 11.37 1.44 17.89
C TYR A 123 12.30 0.40 17.21
N PRO A 124 13.61 0.36 17.52
CA PRO A 124 14.60 -0.46 16.80
C PRO A 124 14.27 -1.95 16.78
N HIS A 125 13.71 -2.49 17.87
CA HIS A 125 13.34 -3.92 17.94
C HIS A 125 12.19 -4.31 16.99
N LEU A 126 11.38 -3.36 16.54
CA LEU A 126 10.35 -3.59 15.53
C LEU A 126 10.94 -3.43 14.13
N GLY A 127 11.89 -2.52 13.95
CA GLY A 127 12.61 -2.29 12.69
C GLY A 127 13.27 -3.57 12.16
N ASP A 128 13.97 -4.29 13.00
CA ASP A 128 14.69 -5.53 12.66
C ASP A 128 13.81 -6.64 12.09
N ARG A 129 12.50 -6.60 12.35
CA ARG A 129 11.51 -7.60 11.92
C ARG A 129 10.58 -7.10 10.83
N SER A 130 10.76 -5.87 10.38
CA SER A 130 9.91 -5.22 9.38
C SER A 130 10.54 -5.24 7.99
N ARG A 131 9.81 -4.69 7.00
CA ARG A 131 10.35 -4.50 5.65
C ARG A 131 11.53 -3.54 5.67
N PRO A 132 12.55 -3.74 4.80
CA PRO A 132 13.56 -2.73 4.53
C PRO A 132 12.94 -1.39 4.14
N VAL A 133 13.70 -0.31 4.30
CA VAL A 133 13.20 1.03 4.00
C VAL A 133 13.33 1.35 2.52
N ARG A 134 14.51 1.09 1.94
CA ARG A 134 14.91 1.56 0.60
C ARG A 134 14.90 0.46 -0.45
N THR A 135 14.61 0.84 -1.70
CA THR A 135 14.62 -0.07 -2.87
C THR A 135 15.95 -0.82 -3.04
N GLN A 136 17.09 -0.21 -2.67
CA GLN A 136 18.40 -0.85 -2.73
C GLN A 136 18.56 -2.03 -1.76
N GLU A 137 17.67 -2.13 -0.79
CA GLU A 137 17.63 -3.20 0.23
C GLU A 137 16.62 -4.30 -0.13
N ASP A 138 15.94 -4.17 -1.29
CA ASP A 138 14.96 -5.15 -1.76
C ASP A 138 15.59 -6.53 -1.88
N ARG A 139 14.84 -7.55 -1.49
CA ARG A 139 15.21 -8.96 -1.65
C ARG A 139 14.04 -9.73 -2.25
N THR A 140 14.32 -10.85 -2.87
CA THR A 140 13.27 -11.75 -3.37
C THR A 140 12.26 -12.07 -2.25
N GLY A 141 11.00 -11.79 -2.48
CA GLY A 141 9.92 -12.01 -1.51
C GLY A 141 9.83 -10.96 -0.37
N LEU A 142 10.78 -10.02 -0.27
CA LEU A 142 10.79 -8.98 0.77
C LEU A 142 11.08 -7.59 0.14
N PRO A 143 10.11 -6.99 -0.55
CA PRO A 143 10.24 -5.62 -1.06
C PRO A 143 10.25 -4.61 0.09
N SER A 144 11.01 -3.53 -0.08
CA SER A 144 11.08 -2.40 0.84
C SER A 144 9.76 -1.64 0.96
N VAL A 145 9.66 -0.78 1.97
CA VAL A 145 8.54 0.17 2.10
C VAL A 145 8.49 1.09 0.88
N GLU A 146 9.63 1.56 0.40
CA GLU A 146 9.73 2.40 -0.80
C GLU A 146 9.12 1.71 -2.03
N THR A 147 9.53 0.48 -2.33
CA THR A 147 9.03 -0.31 -3.47
C THR A 147 7.55 -0.66 -3.30
N TYR A 148 7.15 -1.08 -2.11
CA TYR A 148 5.77 -1.46 -1.81
C TYR A 148 4.81 -0.28 -1.97
N THR A 149 5.12 0.87 -1.35
CA THR A 149 4.28 2.08 -1.41
C THR A 149 4.18 2.60 -2.84
N ARG A 150 5.29 2.68 -3.57
CA ARG A 150 5.30 3.10 -4.98
C ARG A 150 4.40 2.21 -5.83
N ALA A 151 4.54 0.90 -5.72
CA ALA A 151 3.76 -0.06 -6.50
C ALA A 151 2.26 -0.01 -6.16
N GLU A 152 1.90 0.18 -4.88
CA GLU A 152 0.49 0.32 -4.47
C GLU A 152 -0.12 1.58 -5.07
N LEU A 153 0.53 2.72 -4.95
CA LEU A 153 0.03 4.00 -5.48
C LEU A 153 -0.09 4.00 -7.01
N GLN A 154 0.76 3.28 -7.71
CA GLN A 154 0.69 3.14 -9.16
C GLN A 154 -0.54 2.36 -9.65
N THR A 155 -1.33 1.77 -8.77
CA THR A 155 -2.62 1.15 -9.12
C THR A 155 -3.81 2.10 -8.91
N CYS A 156 -3.60 3.25 -8.28
CA CYS A 156 -4.63 4.22 -7.97
C CYS A 156 -4.90 5.17 -9.14
N SER A 157 -6.12 5.71 -9.18
CA SER A 157 -6.47 6.78 -10.12
C SER A 157 -5.73 8.09 -9.80
N PRO A 158 -5.57 9.00 -10.78
CA PRO A 158 -4.99 10.32 -10.55
C PRO A 158 -5.70 11.11 -9.45
N ARG A 159 -7.02 10.94 -9.30
CA ARG A 159 -7.81 11.57 -8.23
C ARG A 159 -7.37 11.06 -6.85
N THR A 160 -7.31 9.74 -6.67
CA THR A 160 -6.88 9.12 -5.40
C THR A 160 -5.46 9.54 -5.04
N ILE A 161 -4.55 9.54 -6.03
CA ILE A 161 -3.17 9.99 -5.84
C ILE A 161 -3.13 11.45 -5.40
N SER A 162 -3.87 12.36 -6.04
CA SER A 162 -3.89 13.78 -5.70
C SER A 162 -4.45 14.04 -4.30
N LEU A 163 -5.50 13.33 -3.89
CA LEU A 163 -6.06 13.42 -2.54
C LEU A 163 -5.06 12.92 -1.49
N TYR A 164 -4.42 11.79 -1.76
CA TYR A 164 -3.43 11.24 -0.83
C TYR A 164 -2.17 12.11 -0.76
N HIS A 165 -1.68 12.63 -1.89
CA HIS A 165 -0.58 13.59 -1.91
C HIS A 165 -0.89 14.82 -1.04
N SER A 166 -2.05 15.44 -1.22
CA SER A 166 -2.47 16.59 -0.40
C SER A 166 -2.52 16.25 1.10
N ALA A 167 -3.06 15.08 1.45
CA ALA A 167 -3.12 14.63 2.84
C ALA A 167 -1.72 14.38 3.42
N THR A 168 -0.84 13.72 2.67
CA THR A 168 0.54 13.41 3.05
C THR A 168 1.35 14.69 3.27
N MET A 169 1.28 15.66 2.36
CA MET A 169 2.01 16.93 2.50
C MET A 169 1.55 17.70 3.74
N LYS A 170 0.24 17.79 3.99
CA LYS A 170 -0.29 18.42 5.21
C LYS A 170 0.17 17.74 6.49
N ARG A 171 0.28 16.41 6.51
CA ARG A 171 0.82 15.65 7.65
C ARG A 171 2.31 15.97 7.86
N ALA A 172 3.08 15.96 6.78
CA ALA A 172 4.52 16.27 6.83
C ALA A 172 4.77 17.69 7.37
N GLU A 173 3.99 18.69 6.92
CA GLU A 173 4.05 20.07 7.42
C GLU A 173 3.75 20.17 8.93
N ARG A 174 2.87 19.31 9.46
CA ARG A 174 2.52 19.26 10.89
C ARG A 174 3.45 18.37 11.72
N GLY A 175 4.44 17.73 11.09
CA GLY A 175 5.35 16.80 11.77
C GLY A 175 4.67 15.49 12.21
N GLU A 176 3.53 15.14 11.63
CA GLU A 176 2.81 13.89 11.88
C GLU A 176 3.44 12.74 11.11
N ASN A 177 3.48 11.55 11.72
CA ASN A 177 4.03 10.33 11.13
C ASN A 177 2.93 9.29 10.91
N GLU A 178 2.49 9.11 9.66
CA GLU A 178 1.43 8.15 9.32
C GLU A 178 1.87 6.69 9.57
N ALA A 179 3.16 6.38 9.43
CA ALA A 179 3.66 5.04 9.71
C ALA A 179 3.55 4.70 11.22
N GLU A 180 3.76 5.68 12.09
CA GLU A 180 3.55 5.51 13.52
C GLU A 180 2.07 5.38 13.88
N GLU A 181 1.21 6.21 13.29
CA GLU A 181 -0.26 6.11 13.47
C GLU A 181 -0.77 4.73 13.03
N ASN A 182 -0.32 4.23 11.88
CA ASN A 182 -0.67 2.89 11.40
C ASN A 182 -0.19 1.80 12.37
N LEU A 183 1.03 1.89 12.89
CA LEU A 183 1.53 0.94 13.89
C LEU A 183 0.67 0.96 15.17
N LEU A 184 0.32 2.13 15.67
CA LEU A 184 -0.54 2.25 16.86
C LEU A 184 -1.94 1.68 16.60
N ASN A 185 -2.49 1.89 15.42
CA ASN A 185 -3.76 1.28 15.03
C ASN A 185 -3.67 -0.24 14.98
N GLN A 186 -2.57 -0.82 14.46
CA GLN A 186 -2.35 -2.27 14.50
C GLN A 186 -2.30 -2.80 15.93
N VAL A 187 -1.54 -2.15 16.80
CA VAL A 187 -1.42 -2.52 18.23
C VAL A 187 -2.80 -2.56 18.90
N ARG A 188 -3.65 -1.55 18.64
CA ARG A 188 -5.04 -1.52 19.13
C ARG A 188 -5.90 -2.64 18.56
N GLN A 189 -5.79 -2.93 17.26
CA GLN A 189 -6.53 -4.02 16.61
C GLN A 189 -6.14 -5.41 17.15
N TYR A 190 -4.89 -5.58 17.63
CA TYR A 190 -4.46 -6.79 18.33
C TYR A 190 -4.86 -6.82 19.83
N GLY A 191 -5.57 -5.80 20.31
CA GLY A 191 -6.08 -5.75 21.70
C GLY A 191 -5.06 -5.26 22.73
N PHE A 192 -3.96 -4.65 22.29
CA PHE A 192 -3.01 -3.99 23.18
C PHE A 192 -3.36 -2.49 23.25
N ALA A 193 -3.56 -1.95 24.46
CA ALA A 193 -3.85 -0.54 24.70
C ALA A 193 -2.56 0.25 24.97
#